data_f7e1ff189938cb97d22684cace4e0078
#
_entry.id   f7e1ff189938cb97d22684cace4e0078
#
_cell.length_a   1.000
_cell.length_b   1.000
_cell.length_c   1.000
_cell.angle_alpha   90.00
_cell.angle_beta   90.00
_cell.angle_gamma   90.00
#
_symmetry.space_group_name_H-M   'P 1'
#
loop_
_entity.id
_entity.type
_entity.pdbx_description
1 polymer ?
#
loop_
_entity_poly.entity_id
_entity_poly.type
_entity_poly.pdbx_seq_one_letter_code
_entity_poly.pdbx_strand_id
1 'polypeptide(L)'
;MRFLKDKLLLLTLCFLAVLTTLNSKNVVAGGDPSIKDKKVVQKKSKNNITQHDHDKTYVNNQKKLSSKKNDKKLRTSNDTKSNSQSNKDENVETAGFAAIEDVPLIIDLSSVTDSDGMGSVSVQWQISSDNKKWTNISGATNQSFTPREIHVGNRLRVVISYVDGQGNLEPLTSPSSTPVKNVNDKPTGSARLIGSSVEDSALVVDTSSIADEDGIGGFDITWQRSSSKSSWEAYPSGQNEVLRLTQSQVGYSYRAVVSYIDSHGTREVLYTSPSETIDNLDDPVQGEVTIVGEPKEGVVLRALSNSLSDEDGIASISISWETSKDGRNWVGLNSLSGPILSLKQSLVGSQIRARVAVVDNFGIETNLYSQATRTVENVNNKPSGRIVIRRVGQ
;
A
#
# COMPACT_ATOMS: atom_id res chain seq x y z
N MET A 1 -2.09 44.10 -0.23
CA MET A 1 -2.88 43.41 -1.24
C MET A 1 -2.12 43.25 -2.56
N ARG A 2 -0.80 43.03 -2.50
CA ARG A 2 0.09 42.81 -3.67
C ARG A 2 0.99 41.59 -3.56
N PHE A 3 0.89 40.81 -2.48
CA PHE A 3 1.73 39.63 -2.22
C PHE A 3 1.05 38.29 -2.51
N LEU A 4 -0.18 38.24 -3.04
CA LEU A 4 -0.92 37.02 -3.30
C LEU A 4 -1.06 36.65 -4.80
N LYS A 5 -0.55 37.48 -5.71
CA LYS A 5 -0.65 37.24 -7.17
C LYS A 5 0.56 36.47 -7.76
N ASP A 6 1.70 36.49 -7.11
CA ASP A 6 2.92 35.92 -7.68
C ASP A 6 3.15 34.44 -7.35
N LYS A 7 2.38 33.85 -6.42
CA LYS A 7 2.41 32.40 -6.14
C LYS A 7 1.47 31.56 -6.99
N LEU A 8 0.51 32.17 -7.68
CA LEU A 8 -0.43 31.45 -8.54
C LEU A 8 0.07 31.28 -9.97
N LEU A 9 1.11 32.00 -10.37
CA LEU A 9 1.70 31.92 -11.71
C LEU A 9 2.82 30.87 -11.83
N LEU A 10 3.37 30.40 -10.71
CA LEU A 10 4.44 29.39 -10.71
C LEU A 10 3.92 27.95 -10.68
N LEU A 11 2.67 27.72 -10.28
CA LEU A 11 2.07 26.39 -10.29
C LEU A 11 1.43 25.98 -11.64
N THR A 12 1.19 26.96 -12.53
CA THR A 12 0.61 26.68 -13.86
C THR A 12 1.67 26.39 -14.93
N LEU A 13 2.93 26.68 -14.69
CA LEU A 13 4.03 26.38 -15.63
C LEU A 13 4.68 25.00 -15.46
N CYS A 14 4.49 24.31 -14.35
CA CYS A 14 4.99 22.94 -14.18
C CYS A 14 4.06 21.86 -14.77
N PHE A 15 2.79 22.16 -15.06
CA PHE A 15 1.86 21.18 -15.63
C PHE A 15 1.86 21.15 -17.17
N LEU A 16 2.51 22.09 -17.84
CA LEU A 16 2.54 22.15 -19.32
C LEU A 16 3.81 21.53 -19.94
N ALA A 17 4.78 21.11 -19.12
CA ALA A 17 6.05 20.55 -19.63
C ALA A 17 6.06 19.02 -19.73
N VAL A 18 5.02 18.29 -19.27
CA VAL A 18 4.95 16.82 -19.32
C VAL A 18 4.09 16.29 -20.48
N LEU A 19 3.36 17.16 -21.20
CA LEU A 19 2.46 16.73 -22.29
C LEU A 19 3.03 16.90 -23.72
N THR A 20 4.28 17.28 -23.91
CA THR A 20 4.84 17.54 -25.25
C THR A 20 5.91 16.57 -25.75
N THR A 21 6.14 15.43 -25.08
CA THR A 21 7.17 14.44 -25.52
C THR A 21 6.61 13.10 -26.01
N LEU A 22 5.32 12.97 -26.27
CA LEU A 22 4.72 11.73 -26.79
C LEU A 22 3.89 11.95 -28.07
N ASN A 23 4.43 12.67 -29.04
CA ASN A 23 3.83 12.63 -30.39
C ASN A 23 4.82 13.02 -31.48
N SER A 24 5.71 12.11 -31.84
CA SER A 24 6.35 12.11 -33.17
C SER A 24 7.06 10.78 -33.41
N LYS A 25 6.41 9.90 -34.15
CA LYS A 25 6.94 8.99 -35.17
C LYS A 25 5.88 7.92 -35.50
N ASN A 26 5.22 8.04 -36.62
CA ASN A 26 5.39 7.26 -37.83
C ASN A 26 4.22 7.49 -38.75
N VAL A 27 4.53 8.19 -39.82
CA VAL A 27 3.80 8.13 -41.10
C VAL A 27 4.76 7.46 -42.08
N VAL A 28 4.44 6.32 -42.58
CA VAL A 28 4.77 5.87 -43.97
C VAL A 28 3.69 4.92 -44.46
N ALA A 29 3.31 5.19 -45.69
CA ALA A 29 2.20 4.65 -46.46
C ALA A 29 2.44 3.26 -47.06
N GLY A 30 1.34 2.63 -47.42
CA GLY A 30 1.18 1.93 -48.73
C GLY A 30 1.19 0.42 -48.69
N GLY A 31 0.13 -0.18 -49.28
CA GLY A 31 0.20 -1.51 -49.85
C GLY A 31 -0.94 -2.46 -49.55
N ASP A 32 -1.75 -2.67 -50.49
CA ASP A 32 -3.00 -3.35 -50.80
C ASP A 32 -2.95 -4.90 -50.65
N PRO A 33 -4.09 -5.60 -50.86
CA PRO A 33 -4.57 -6.71 -50.03
C PRO A 33 -4.43 -8.07 -50.72
N SER A 34 -4.73 -9.04 -49.98
CA SER A 34 -5.18 -10.41 -50.32
C SER A 34 -4.35 -11.50 -49.60
N ILE A 35 -5.07 -12.40 -49.01
CA ILE A 35 -4.98 -13.86 -49.08
C ILE A 35 -5.34 -14.53 -47.72
N LYS A 36 -6.55 -15.12 -47.76
CA LYS A 36 -6.96 -16.47 -47.27
C LYS A 36 -6.72 -16.93 -45.84
N ASP A 37 -7.86 -17.22 -45.23
CA ASP A 37 -8.19 -18.30 -44.29
C ASP A 37 -7.11 -19.32 -43.91
N LYS A 38 -6.81 -19.42 -42.62
CA LYS A 38 -6.51 -20.71 -42.01
C LYS A 38 -7.13 -20.79 -40.58
N LYS A 39 -8.09 -21.71 -40.49
CA LYS A 39 -8.61 -22.28 -39.25
C LYS A 39 -7.48 -22.72 -38.35
N VAL A 40 -7.46 -22.22 -37.13
CA VAL A 40 -6.69 -22.84 -36.02
C VAL A 40 -7.67 -23.47 -35.05
N VAL A 41 -7.57 -24.79 -34.97
CA VAL A 41 -8.30 -25.69 -34.08
C VAL A 41 -7.86 -25.45 -32.63
N GLN A 42 -8.79 -25.05 -31.79
CA GLN A 42 -8.56 -25.04 -30.32
C GLN A 42 -8.65 -26.47 -29.78
N LYS A 43 -7.53 -26.99 -29.32
CA LYS A 43 -7.47 -28.17 -28.43
C LYS A 43 -7.80 -27.74 -27.01
N LYS A 44 -8.96 -28.12 -26.52
CA LYS A 44 -9.31 -28.11 -25.10
C LYS A 44 -8.45 -29.14 -24.37
N SER A 45 -7.59 -28.68 -23.48
CA SER A 45 -6.99 -29.52 -22.44
C SER A 45 -7.83 -29.36 -21.17
N LYS A 46 -8.50 -30.43 -20.79
CA LYS A 46 -9.11 -30.61 -19.46
C LYS A 46 -7.99 -30.98 -18.49
N ASN A 47 -7.72 -30.17 -17.50
CA ASN A 47 -7.07 -30.63 -16.28
C ASN A 47 -7.97 -30.26 -15.08
N ASN A 48 -8.67 -31.27 -14.61
CA ASN A 48 -9.22 -31.34 -13.27
C ASN A 48 -8.04 -31.40 -12.29
N ILE A 49 -7.90 -30.43 -11.41
CA ILE A 49 -7.14 -30.57 -10.18
C ILE A 49 -8.10 -30.32 -9.03
N THR A 50 -8.35 -31.40 -8.34
CA THR A 50 -9.09 -31.53 -7.10
C THR A 50 -8.46 -30.67 -6.00
N GLN A 51 -9.31 -29.86 -5.38
CA GLN A 51 -9.07 -29.17 -4.13
C GLN A 51 -9.11 -30.21 -3.00
N HIS A 52 -7.98 -30.53 -2.38
CA HIS A 52 -7.94 -31.16 -1.05
C HIS A 52 -6.61 -30.91 -0.34
N ASP A 53 -6.72 -30.43 0.92
CA ASP A 53 -5.77 -30.56 2.04
C ASP A 53 -4.41 -29.85 1.97
N HIS A 54 -4.39 -28.56 2.35
CA HIS A 54 -3.24 -27.95 3.00
C HIS A 54 -3.64 -27.11 4.22
N ASP A 55 -4.28 -27.74 5.17
CA ASP A 55 -4.61 -27.06 6.44
C ASP A 55 -4.43 -27.99 7.66
N LYS A 56 -3.25 -28.63 7.78
CA LYS A 56 -2.87 -29.39 9.00
C LYS A 56 -1.37 -29.60 9.21
N THR A 57 -0.52 -28.59 9.07
CA THR A 57 0.91 -28.76 9.39
C THR A 57 1.55 -27.62 10.21
N TYR A 58 0.79 -26.69 10.76
CA TYR A 58 1.38 -25.55 11.51
C TYR A 58 1.11 -25.54 13.02
N VAL A 59 0.59 -26.61 13.62
CA VAL A 59 0.26 -26.64 15.07
C VAL A 59 1.12 -27.61 15.90
N ASN A 60 2.07 -28.37 15.36
CA ASN A 60 2.75 -29.43 16.12
C ASN A 60 4.25 -29.23 16.42
N ASN A 61 4.84 -28.04 16.30
CA ASN A 61 6.25 -27.81 16.65
C ASN A 61 6.51 -26.89 17.85
N GLN A 62 5.52 -26.60 18.68
CA GLN A 62 5.70 -25.81 19.92
C GLN A 62 5.56 -26.61 21.23
N LYS A 63 5.57 -27.97 21.18
CA LYS A 63 5.33 -28.79 22.39
C LYS A 63 6.40 -29.84 22.65
N LYS A 64 7.68 -29.58 22.41
CA LYS A 64 8.74 -30.53 22.72
C LYS A 64 10.04 -29.93 23.25
N LEU A 65 9.97 -28.86 24.04
CA LEU A 65 11.11 -28.32 24.79
C LEU A 65 10.71 -27.89 26.21
N SER A 66 10.10 -28.82 26.95
CA SER A 66 10.01 -28.70 28.41
C SER A 66 9.81 -30.08 29.00
N SER A 67 10.91 -30.77 29.32
CA SER A 67 11.05 -31.76 30.41
C SER A 67 12.23 -32.68 30.16
N LYS A 68 13.37 -32.34 30.74
CA LYS A 68 14.32 -33.28 31.31
C LYS A 68 15.29 -32.55 32.25
N LYS A 69 14.82 -32.31 33.46
CA LYS A 69 15.68 -32.32 34.65
C LYS A 69 15.78 -33.78 35.02
N ASN A 70 17.00 -34.26 35.22
CA ASN A 70 17.29 -35.23 36.30
C ASN A 70 18.80 -35.43 36.46
N ASP A 71 19.20 -35.16 37.65
CA ASP A 71 20.36 -35.54 38.43
C ASP A 71 21.18 -36.75 37.97
N LYS A 72 22.52 -36.60 37.99
CA LYS A 72 23.41 -37.64 38.44
C LYS A 72 24.74 -37.07 39.01
N LYS A 73 24.80 -37.03 40.29
CA LYS A 73 25.77 -37.46 41.29
C LYS A 73 27.24 -37.71 40.86
N LEU A 74 28.07 -36.95 41.54
CA LEU A 74 29.51 -37.08 41.75
C LEU A 74 30.02 -38.53 41.87
N ARG A 75 31.10 -38.89 41.17
CA ARG A 75 32.10 -39.82 41.63
C ARG A 75 33.50 -39.38 41.18
N THR A 76 34.35 -39.17 42.14
CA THR A 76 35.79 -39.02 42.06
C THR A 76 36.45 -40.34 41.74
N SER A 77 37.46 -40.35 40.84
CA SER A 77 38.64 -41.19 40.96
C SER A 77 39.77 -40.61 40.10
N ASN A 78 40.87 -40.37 40.78
CA ASN A 78 42.18 -40.11 40.18
C ASN A 78 42.65 -41.28 39.33
N ASP A 79 43.26 -41.01 38.19
CA ASP A 79 44.48 -41.71 37.83
C ASP A 79 45.25 -40.95 36.74
N THR A 80 46.47 -40.68 37.06
CA THR A 80 47.56 -40.12 36.26
C THR A 80 48.01 -41.07 35.15
N LYS A 81 48.05 -40.59 33.91
CA LYS A 81 49.15 -40.97 32.96
C LYS A 81 49.30 -39.95 31.86
N SER A 82 50.50 -39.39 31.83
CA SER A 82 51.08 -38.57 30.77
C SER A 82 51.06 -39.28 29.42
N ASN A 83 50.58 -38.59 28.37
CA ASN A 83 51.06 -38.83 27.02
C ASN A 83 51.14 -37.53 26.26
N SER A 84 52.35 -37.10 26.02
CA SER A 84 52.71 -35.97 25.19
C SER A 84 52.38 -36.26 23.74
N GLN A 85 51.41 -35.54 23.21
CA GLN A 85 51.22 -35.40 21.77
C GLN A 85 51.04 -33.94 21.44
N SER A 86 52.06 -33.38 20.76
CA SER A 86 52.12 -32.05 20.27
C SER A 86 50.99 -31.79 19.27
N ASN A 87 49.94 -31.12 19.68
CA ASN A 87 49.05 -30.48 18.77
C ASN A 87 49.60 -29.06 18.50
N LYS A 88 49.84 -28.79 17.20
CA LYS A 88 50.14 -27.49 16.72
C LYS A 88 49.07 -26.52 17.23
N ASP A 89 49.50 -25.61 18.07
CA ASP A 89 48.71 -24.46 18.48
C ASP A 89 48.26 -23.69 17.24
N GLU A 90 46.99 -23.79 16.84
CA GLU A 90 46.32 -22.71 16.17
C GLU A 90 46.38 -21.54 17.13
N ASN A 91 47.19 -20.56 16.76
CA ASN A 91 47.38 -19.30 17.48
C ASN A 91 46.02 -18.57 17.47
N VAL A 92 45.16 -18.88 18.38
CA VAL A 92 43.98 -18.08 18.70
C VAL A 92 44.55 -16.80 19.32
N GLU A 93 44.76 -15.82 18.47
CA GLU A 93 45.16 -14.47 18.87
C GLU A 93 44.07 -13.93 19.77
N THR A 94 44.30 -14.00 21.08
CA THR A 94 43.33 -13.49 22.07
C THR A 94 43.30 -11.97 21.89
N ALA A 95 42.13 -11.44 21.49
CA ALA A 95 41.91 -10.02 21.40
C ALA A 95 42.18 -9.36 22.77
N GLY A 96 42.92 -8.24 22.79
CA GLY A 96 43.29 -7.57 24.01
C GLY A 96 42.12 -6.88 24.74
N PHE A 97 41.08 -6.44 24.00
CA PHE A 97 39.90 -5.78 24.55
C PHE A 97 38.70 -5.88 23.62
N ALA A 98 37.50 -5.75 24.18
CA ALA A 98 36.27 -5.70 23.40
C ALA A 98 36.04 -4.27 22.90
N ALA A 99 35.61 -4.16 21.63
CA ALA A 99 35.17 -2.90 21.04
C ALA A 99 33.70 -3.04 20.61
N ILE A 100 32.92 -2.05 20.98
CA ILE A 100 31.48 -1.98 20.71
C ILE A 100 31.21 -0.59 20.15
N GLU A 101 30.40 -0.52 19.12
CA GLU A 101 29.96 0.75 18.56
C GLU A 101 29.31 1.64 19.64
N ASP A 102 29.46 2.93 19.48
CA ASP A 102 28.98 4.01 20.37
C ASP A 102 29.45 3.91 21.83
N VAL A 103 30.28 2.91 22.19
CA VAL A 103 30.87 2.79 23.51
C VAL A 103 32.28 3.36 23.50
N PRO A 104 32.57 4.42 24.29
CA PRO A 104 33.90 5.04 24.35
C PRO A 104 34.95 4.06 24.83
N LEU A 105 36.09 4.01 24.16
CA LEU A 105 37.33 3.37 24.59
C LEU A 105 38.24 4.44 25.19
N ILE A 106 38.90 4.12 26.28
CA ILE A 106 39.82 5.03 27.00
C ILE A 106 41.18 4.34 27.16
N ILE A 107 42.25 5.06 26.88
CA ILE A 107 43.63 4.58 27.06
C ILE A 107 43.99 4.71 28.57
N ASP A 108 44.40 3.60 29.18
CA ASP A 108 44.98 3.59 30.51
C ASP A 108 46.50 3.39 30.40
N LEU A 109 47.25 4.39 30.79
CA LEU A 109 48.70 4.40 30.83
C LEU A 109 49.28 4.23 32.23
N SER A 110 48.48 3.95 33.25
CA SER A 110 48.90 3.88 34.65
C SER A 110 49.97 2.82 34.94
N SER A 111 50.06 1.79 34.08
CA SER A 111 51.05 0.72 34.16
C SER A 111 52.28 0.94 33.28
N VAL A 112 52.31 2.00 32.48
CA VAL A 112 53.48 2.32 31.63
C VAL A 112 54.49 3.08 32.48
N THR A 113 55.68 2.53 32.54
CA THR A 113 56.79 3.11 33.28
C THR A 113 58.02 3.15 32.39
N ASP A 114 58.80 4.20 32.50
CA ASP A 114 60.08 4.37 31.83
C ASP A 114 61.12 4.92 32.81
N SER A 115 62.28 4.26 32.93
CA SER A 115 63.32 4.66 33.83
C SER A 115 63.97 5.99 33.44
N ASP A 116 63.96 6.33 32.14
CA ASP A 116 64.53 7.57 31.63
C ASP A 116 63.47 8.71 31.59
N GLY A 117 62.23 8.40 32.06
CA GLY A 117 61.11 9.33 32.17
C GLY A 117 60.26 9.40 30.91
N MET A 118 58.97 9.61 31.16
CA MET A 118 57.98 9.79 30.06
C MET A 118 57.77 11.28 29.83
N GLY A 119 57.98 11.72 28.60
CA GLY A 119 57.56 13.03 28.13
C GLY A 119 56.08 13.09 27.75
N SER A 120 55.74 14.13 27.03
CA SER A 120 54.33 14.27 26.51
C SER A 120 54.00 13.15 25.53
N VAL A 121 52.84 12.48 25.80
CA VAL A 121 52.38 11.34 25.02
C VAL A 121 51.56 11.84 23.82
N SER A 122 51.97 11.41 22.60
CA SER A 122 51.17 11.51 21.39
C SER A 122 50.37 10.23 21.19
N VAL A 123 49.12 10.35 20.72
CA VAL A 123 48.19 9.25 20.53
C VAL A 123 47.75 9.16 19.09
N GLN A 124 47.65 7.94 18.56
CA GLN A 124 47.05 7.67 17.25
C GLN A 124 46.27 6.34 17.28
N TRP A 125 44.98 6.42 17.06
CA TRP A 125 44.15 5.24 16.87
C TRP A 125 44.25 4.73 15.46
N GLN A 126 44.24 3.40 15.32
CA GLN A 126 44.41 2.70 14.05
C GLN A 126 43.30 1.67 13.88
N ILE A 127 42.92 1.40 12.64
CA ILE A 127 41.89 0.45 12.22
C ILE A 127 42.50 -0.60 11.29
N SER A 128 41.98 -1.84 11.37
CA SER A 128 42.35 -2.93 10.49
C SER A 128 41.18 -3.88 10.26
N SER A 129 40.98 -4.32 9.02
CA SER A 129 40.00 -5.35 8.66
C SER A 129 40.56 -6.78 8.76
N ASP A 130 41.89 -6.95 8.71
CA ASP A 130 42.57 -8.25 8.63
C ASP A 130 43.53 -8.53 9.80
N ASN A 131 43.58 -7.62 10.78
CA ASN A 131 44.51 -7.64 11.93
C ASN A 131 46.00 -7.64 11.53
N LYS A 132 46.34 -7.37 10.27
CA LYS A 132 47.72 -7.38 9.73
C LYS A 132 48.12 -6.01 9.23
N LYS A 133 47.27 -5.38 8.42
CA LYS A 133 47.48 -4.04 7.86
C LYS A 133 46.69 -3.02 8.67
N TRP A 134 47.39 -2.04 9.21
CA TRP A 134 46.85 -1.00 10.07
C TRP A 134 46.92 0.36 9.41
N THR A 135 45.82 1.09 9.47
CA THR A 135 45.70 2.44 8.92
C THR A 135 45.33 3.41 10.04
N ASN A 136 45.93 4.58 10.05
CA ASN A 136 45.58 5.64 11.00
C ASN A 136 44.17 6.12 10.75
N ILE A 137 43.35 6.20 11.82
CA ILE A 137 42.06 6.85 11.78
C ILE A 137 42.32 8.36 11.81
N SER A 138 41.89 9.07 10.79
CA SER A 138 42.11 10.51 10.65
C SER A 138 41.51 11.28 11.84
N GLY A 139 42.34 12.13 12.48
CA GLY A 139 41.91 12.96 13.62
C GLY A 139 41.69 12.20 14.95
N ALA A 140 41.92 10.88 14.99
CA ALA A 140 41.76 10.09 16.21
C ALA A 140 43.07 10.12 17.04
N THR A 141 43.34 11.25 17.68
CA THR A 141 44.55 11.52 18.45
C THR A 141 44.29 11.79 19.95
N ASN A 142 43.04 11.60 20.40
CA ASN A 142 42.69 11.78 21.81
C ASN A 142 42.90 10.50 22.63
N GLN A 143 43.00 10.64 23.95
CA GLN A 143 43.05 9.52 24.90
C GLN A 143 41.75 8.68 24.90
N SER A 144 40.64 9.20 24.38
CA SER A 144 39.39 8.47 24.18
C SER A 144 39.04 8.40 22.70
N PHE A 145 38.43 7.30 22.32
CA PHE A 145 37.89 7.08 20.97
C PHE A 145 36.56 6.34 21.04
N THR A 146 35.54 6.85 20.37
CA THR A 146 34.24 6.19 20.24
C THR A 146 34.10 5.60 18.86
N PRO A 147 34.06 4.27 18.71
CA PRO A 147 33.78 3.65 17.42
C PRO A 147 32.38 4.07 16.90
N ARG A 148 32.22 4.14 15.58
CA ARG A 148 30.97 4.44 14.89
C ARG A 148 30.72 3.33 13.87
N GLU A 149 29.57 3.37 13.17
CA GLU A 149 29.20 2.40 12.15
C GLU A 149 30.33 2.10 11.14
N ILE A 150 31.04 3.11 10.67
CA ILE A 150 32.19 2.93 9.74
C ILE A 150 33.34 2.07 10.30
N HIS A 151 33.35 1.81 11.60
CA HIS A 151 34.36 0.98 12.27
C HIS A 151 33.85 -0.44 12.54
N VAL A 152 32.56 -0.69 12.40
CA VAL A 152 31.92 -1.99 12.67
C VAL A 152 32.57 -3.11 11.82
N GLY A 153 32.78 -4.26 12.42
CA GLY A 153 33.46 -5.40 11.83
C GLY A 153 35.00 -5.27 11.74
N ASN A 154 35.57 -4.10 11.94
CA ASN A 154 37.01 -3.87 11.93
C ASN A 154 37.60 -3.95 13.35
N ARG A 155 38.90 -4.16 13.45
CA ARG A 155 39.63 -4.13 14.71
C ARG A 155 40.29 -2.79 14.93
N LEU A 156 40.40 -2.40 16.18
CA LEU A 156 41.03 -1.16 16.62
C LEU A 156 42.29 -1.45 17.44
N ARG A 157 43.28 -0.57 17.36
CA ARG A 157 44.39 -0.49 18.29
C ARG A 157 44.83 0.95 18.45
N VAL A 158 45.63 1.22 19.46
CA VAL A 158 46.25 2.53 19.64
C VAL A 158 47.78 2.41 19.58
N VAL A 159 48.38 3.37 18.96
CA VAL A 159 49.83 3.61 19.03
C VAL A 159 50.01 4.91 19.82
N ILE A 160 50.79 4.83 20.87
CA ILE A 160 51.28 6.01 21.57
C ILE A 160 52.77 6.21 21.29
N SER A 161 53.22 7.42 21.36
CA SER A 161 54.66 7.73 21.32
C SER A 161 54.94 8.91 22.20
N TYR A 162 56.13 8.90 22.84
CA TYR A 162 56.63 10.00 23.66
C TYR A 162 58.15 10.12 23.45
N VAL A 163 58.73 11.22 23.83
CA VAL A 163 60.16 11.41 23.92
C VAL A 163 60.58 11.27 25.36
N ASP A 164 61.53 10.37 25.64
CA ASP A 164 62.09 10.14 26.99
C ASP A 164 62.91 11.33 27.50
N GLY A 165 63.40 11.26 28.72
CA GLY A 165 64.27 12.28 29.31
C GLY A 165 65.66 12.38 28.68
N GLN A 166 66.03 11.43 27.83
CA GLN A 166 67.30 11.41 27.10
C GLN A 166 67.16 11.82 25.63
N GLY A 167 65.93 12.08 25.16
CA GLY A 167 65.63 12.55 23.81
C GLY A 167 65.36 11.44 22.81
N ASN A 168 65.13 10.18 23.25
CA ASN A 168 64.73 9.08 22.36
C ASN A 168 63.26 9.04 22.17
N LEU A 169 62.77 8.69 20.92
CA LEU A 169 61.39 8.48 20.59
C LEU A 169 60.98 7.04 20.95
N GLU A 170 60.03 6.89 21.89
CA GLU A 170 59.57 5.60 22.38
C GLU A 170 58.14 5.34 21.91
N PRO A 171 57.88 4.43 20.91
CA PRO A 171 56.55 4.02 20.48
C PRO A 171 56.07 2.79 21.27
N LEU A 172 54.81 2.80 21.66
CA LEU A 172 54.11 1.65 22.25
C LEU A 172 52.80 1.39 21.49
N THR A 173 52.53 0.11 21.26
CA THR A 173 51.32 -0.31 20.57
C THR A 173 50.44 -1.20 21.47
N SER A 174 49.20 -0.92 21.57
CA SER A 174 48.26 -1.77 22.33
C SER A 174 47.98 -3.08 21.65
N PRO A 175 47.55 -4.13 22.35
CA PRO A 175 46.90 -5.27 21.67
C PRO A 175 45.73 -4.79 20.80
N SER A 176 45.32 -5.60 19.85
CA SER A 176 44.18 -5.30 18.99
C SER A 176 42.85 -5.63 19.69
N SER A 177 41.79 -4.93 19.37
CA SER A 177 40.44 -5.23 19.84
C SER A 177 39.87 -6.50 19.21
N THR A 178 38.76 -7.01 19.76
CA THR A 178 37.80 -7.79 18.96
C THR A 178 37.33 -6.95 17.76
N PRO A 179 36.76 -7.53 16.68
CA PRO A 179 36.02 -6.73 15.72
C PRO A 179 34.98 -5.87 16.44
N VAL A 180 34.88 -4.61 16.07
CA VAL A 180 33.87 -3.69 16.62
C VAL A 180 32.49 -4.31 16.40
N LYS A 181 31.77 -4.50 17.50
CA LYS A 181 30.44 -5.09 17.46
C LYS A 181 29.43 -4.00 17.15
N ASN A 182 28.51 -4.29 16.22
CA ASN A 182 27.39 -3.42 15.87
C ASN A 182 26.44 -3.23 17.07
N VAL A 183 25.87 -2.04 17.17
CA VAL A 183 24.73 -1.69 18.01
C VAL A 183 23.67 -1.16 17.09
N ASN A 184 22.52 -1.81 17.07
CA ASN A 184 21.44 -1.44 16.17
C ASN A 184 21.03 0.03 16.34
N ASP A 185 21.16 0.80 15.27
CA ASP A 185 20.64 2.15 15.15
C ASP A 185 19.17 2.09 14.68
N LYS A 186 18.38 3.05 15.15
CA LYS A 186 17.00 3.13 14.71
C LYS A 186 16.91 3.99 13.45
N PRO A 187 16.01 3.63 12.52
CA PRO A 187 15.79 4.45 11.36
C PRO A 187 15.38 5.87 11.74
N THR A 188 15.93 6.82 11.00
CA THR A 188 15.57 8.24 11.05
C THR A 188 14.69 8.61 9.86
N GLY A 189 14.03 9.79 9.92
CA GLY A 189 13.05 10.18 8.91
C GLY A 189 11.69 9.53 9.11
N SER A 190 10.89 9.41 8.06
CA SER A 190 9.52 8.86 8.15
C SER A 190 8.98 8.41 6.79
N ALA A 191 8.18 7.36 6.79
CA ALA A 191 7.31 7.03 5.66
C ALA A 191 6.09 7.97 5.64
N ARG A 192 5.64 8.39 4.45
CA ARG A 192 4.48 9.28 4.28
C ARG A 192 3.55 8.76 3.20
N LEU A 193 2.27 9.15 3.29
CA LEU A 193 1.31 8.94 2.21
C LEU A 193 1.21 10.20 1.36
N ILE A 194 1.24 10.02 0.05
CA ILE A 194 1.03 11.05 -0.97
C ILE A 194 -0.18 10.64 -1.79
N GLY A 195 -1.07 11.59 -2.10
CA GLY A 195 -2.27 11.34 -2.89
C GLY A 195 -3.52 11.97 -2.28
N SER A 196 -4.66 11.75 -2.91
CA SER A 196 -5.97 12.22 -2.46
C SER A 196 -6.74 11.08 -1.79
N SER A 197 -7.42 11.37 -0.70
CA SER A 197 -8.29 10.43 -0.01
C SER A 197 -9.72 10.48 -0.58
N VAL A 198 -9.84 10.31 -1.89
CA VAL A 198 -11.11 10.29 -2.63
C VAL A 198 -11.10 9.05 -3.52
N GLU A 199 -12.23 8.45 -3.72
CA GLU A 199 -12.43 7.35 -4.67
C GLU A 199 -11.83 7.69 -6.05
N ASP A 200 -11.50 6.67 -6.85
CA ASP A 200 -10.84 6.75 -8.16
C ASP A 200 -9.44 7.38 -8.16
N SER A 201 -8.92 7.75 -6.99
CA SER A 201 -7.55 8.21 -6.84
C SER A 201 -6.61 7.10 -6.35
N ALA A 202 -5.43 7.46 -5.87
CA ALA A 202 -4.48 6.53 -5.28
C ALA A 202 -3.70 7.16 -4.13
N LEU A 203 -3.33 6.34 -3.16
CA LEU A 203 -2.35 6.67 -2.14
C LEU A 203 -1.02 6.00 -2.50
N VAL A 204 0.06 6.75 -2.41
CA VAL A 204 1.43 6.32 -2.71
C VAL A 204 2.28 6.47 -1.45
N VAL A 205 3.10 5.47 -1.15
CA VAL A 205 4.03 5.52 -0.02
C VAL A 205 5.33 6.17 -0.45
N ASP A 206 5.70 7.27 0.20
CA ASP A 206 6.99 7.93 0.05
C ASP A 206 7.92 7.50 1.19
N THR A 207 9.00 6.83 0.87
CA THR A 207 10.05 6.36 1.78
C THR A 207 11.35 7.15 1.64
N SER A 208 11.39 8.18 0.80
CA SER A 208 12.60 8.90 0.40
C SER A 208 13.35 9.60 1.54
N SER A 209 12.68 9.87 2.66
CA SER A 209 13.29 10.52 3.82
C SER A 209 13.81 9.53 4.87
N ILE A 210 13.63 8.23 4.68
CA ILE A 210 14.12 7.21 5.63
C ILE A 210 15.62 7.06 5.44
N ALA A 211 16.35 7.12 6.54
CA ALA A 211 17.78 6.84 6.61
C ALA A 211 18.07 5.98 7.84
N ASP A 212 19.09 5.13 7.73
CA ASP A 212 19.51 4.21 8.76
C ASP A 212 21.04 4.06 8.68
N GLU A 213 21.76 4.22 9.81
CA GLU A 213 23.21 4.08 9.84
C GLU A 213 23.62 2.63 9.58
N ASP A 214 22.84 1.65 10.06
CA ASP A 214 23.03 0.22 9.80
C ASP A 214 22.73 -0.18 8.34
N GLY A 215 22.29 0.77 7.51
CA GLY A 215 21.93 0.56 6.11
C GLY A 215 20.46 0.17 5.90
N ILE A 216 20.02 0.30 4.68
CA ILE A 216 18.63 0.01 4.28
C ILE A 216 18.61 -1.08 3.25
N GLY A 217 17.92 -2.19 3.54
CA GLY A 217 17.57 -3.21 2.56
C GLY A 217 16.38 -2.82 1.68
N GLY A 218 15.86 -3.75 0.91
CA GLY A 218 14.63 -3.53 0.14
C GLY A 218 13.42 -3.33 1.06
N PHE A 219 12.58 -2.34 0.76
CA PHE A 219 11.35 -2.11 1.50
C PHE A 219 10.29 -3.19 1.18
N ASP A 220 9.65 -3.69 2.23
CA ASP A 220 8.44 -4.49 2.19
C ASP A 220 7.28 -3.61 2.70
N ILE A 221 6.32 -3.32 1.82
CA ILE A 221 5.23 -2.39 2.11
C ILE A 221 3.91 -3.15 2.12
N THR A 222 3.20 -3.07 3.24
CA THR A 222 1.87 -3.63 3.42
C THR A 222 0.91 -2.55 3.91
N TRP A 223 -0.39 -2.76 3.70
CA TRP A 223 -1.41 -1.80 4.04
C TRP A 223 -2.28 -2.27 5.21
N GLN A 224 -2.74 -1.32 5.97
CA GLN A 224 -3.75 -1.51 7.01
C GLN A 224 -4.87 -0.51 6.80
N ARG A 225 -6.11 -0.91 7.13
CA ARG A 225 -7.28 -0.05 7.09
C ARG A 225 -7.94 0.06 8.47
N SER A 226 -8.72 1.11 8.65
CA SER A 226 -9.50 1.36 9.85
C SER A 226 -10.74 2.18 9.53
N SER A 227 -11.87 1.84 10.14
CA SER A 227 -13.09 2.66 10.10
C SER A 227 -13.14 3.75 11.18
N SER A 228 -12.24 3.71 12.17
CA SER A 228 -12.27 4.61 13.35
C SER A 228 -10.94 5.30 13.64
N LYS A 229 -9.88 4.99 12.88
CA LYS A 229 -8.47 5.39 13.13
C LYS A 229 -7.89 4.91 14.48
N SER A 230 -8.64 4.13 15.26
CA SER A 230 -8.22 3.62 16.57
C SER A 230 -7.84 2.14 16.54
N SER A 231 -8.43 1.35 15.66
CA SER A 231 -8.13 -0.07 15.47
C SER A 231 -7.80 -0.34 14.01
N TRP A 232 -6.70 -1.03 13.76
CA TRP A 232 -6.13 -1.26 12.43
C TRP A 232 -6.13 -2.75 12.10
N GLU A 233 -6.64 -3.12 10.94
CA GLU A 233 -6.61 -4.48 10.41
C GLU A 233 -5.78 -4.54 9.12
N ALA A 234 -5.16 -5.68 8.86
CA ALA A 234 -4.41 -5.89 7.63
C ALA A 234 -5.35 -5.78 6.41
N TYR A 235 -4.91 -5.02 5.40
CA TYR A 235 -5.62 -4.89 4.14
C TYR A 235 -4.84 -5.62 3.03
N PRO A 236 -5.41 -6.65 2.40
CA PRO A 236 -4.71 -7.49 1.43
C PRO A 236 -4.62 -6.85 0.05
N SER A 237 -3.97 -5.71 -0.06
CA SER A 237 -3.76 -5.00 -1.35
C SER A 237 -2.56 -5.50 -2.15
N GLY A 238 -1.87 -6.54 -1.67
CA GLY A 238 -0.55 -6.93 -2.16
C GLY A 238 0.59 -6.09 -1.56
N GLN A 239 1.82 -6.45 -1.89
CA GLN A 239 3.04 -5.71 -1.48
C GLN A 239 3.32 -4.61 -2.50
N ASN A 240 2.63 -3.49 -2.41
CA ASN A 240 2.73 -2.40 -3.37
C ASN A 240 2.87 -1.05 -2.68
N GLU A 241 3.69 -0.20 -3.24
CA GLU A 241 3.81 1.21 -2.83
C GLU A 241 2.55 2.02 -3.12
N VAL A 242 1.68 1.52 -4.00
CA VAL A 242 0.48 2.22 -4.47
C VAL A 242 -0.78 1.47 -4.08
N LEU A 243 -1.66 2.13 -3.35
CA LEU A 243 -3.03 1.69 -3.09
C LEU A 243 -3.98 2.48 -3.98
N ARG A 244 -4.64 1.80 -4.92
CA ARG A 244 -5.74 2.38 -5.71
C ARG A 244 -7.00 2.37 -4.86
N LEU A 245 -7.74 3.45 -4.93
CA LEU A 245 -8.97 3.66 -4.18
C LEU A 245 -10.15 3.45 -5.12
N THR A 246 -11.01 2.51 -4.80
CA THR A 246 -12.27 2.21 -5.50
C THR A 246 -13.39 2.24 -4.48
N GLN A 247 -14.62 2.01 -4.86
CA GLN A 247 -15.78 1.96 -3.97
C GLN A 247 -15.55 1.13 -2.70
N SER A 248 -14.78 0.05 -2.78
CA SER A 248 -14.52 -0.83 -1.62
C SER A 248 -13.64 -0.20 -0.53
N GLN A 249 -12.96 0.91 -0.81
CA GLN A 249 -12.15 1.66 0.13
C GLN A 249 -12.90 2.83 0.78
N VAL A 250 -14.02 3.25 0.24
CA VAL A 250 -14.83 4.35 0.75
C VAL A 250 -15.24 4.12 2.22
N GLY A 251 -15.16 5.15 3.04
CA GLY A 251 -15.50 5.10 4.46
C GLY A 251 -14.39 4.57 5.38
N TYR A 252 -13.24 4.13 4.84
CA TYR A 252 -12.08 3.69 5.61
C TYR A 252 -10.94 4.69 5.52
N SER A 253 -10.08 4.71 6.54
CA SER A 253 -8.77 5.34 6.50
C SER A 253 -7.69 4.27 6.34
N TYR A 254 -6.59 4.60 5.67
CA TYR A 254 -5.50 3.67 5.37
C TYR A 254 -4.18 4.18 5.95
N ARG A 255 -3.30 3.26 6.31
CA ARG A 255 -1.89 3.51 6.57
C ARG A 255 -1.03 2.41 5.99
N ALA A 256 0.19 2.74 5.64
CA ALA A 256 1.18 1.76 5.23
C ALA A 256 2.05 1.34 6.41
N VAL A 257 2.44 0.06 6.41
CA VAL A 257 3.49 -0.52 7.23
C VAL A 257 4.67 -0.75 6.31
N VAL A 258 5.76 -0.04 6.56
CA VAL A 258 7.02 -0.14 5.81
C VAL A 258 8.00 -0.90 6.66
N SER A 259 8.56 -1.97 6.15
CA SER A 259 9.60 -2.73 6.86
C SER A 259 10.76 -3.07 5.91
N TYR A 260 11.94 -3.26 6.48
CA TYR A 260 13.13 -3.71 5.79
C TYR A 260 14.04 -4.47 6.75
N ILE A 261 15.05 -5.12 6.22
CA ILE A 261 16.12 -5.71 7.01
C ILE A 261 17.36 -4.87 6.71
N ASP A 262 18.03 -4.37 7.75
CA ASP A 262 19.27 -3.62 7.66
C ASP A 262 20.46 -4.49 7.20
N SER A 263 21.64 -3.90 7.05
CA SER A 263 22.84 -4.63 6.62
C SER A 263 23.38 -5.59 7.69
N HIS A 264 22.95 -5.43 8.94
CA HIS A 264 23.34 -6.27 10.09
C HIS A 264 22.30 -7.33 10.44
N GLY A 265 21.16 -7.39 9.72
CA GLY A 265 20.13 -8.42 9.84
C GLY A 265 19.00 -8.06 10.79
N THR A 266 18.91 -6.82 11.30
CA THR A 266 17.79 -6.37 12.13
C THR A 266 16.62 -5.98 11.25
N ARG A 267 15.42 -6.32 11.69
CA ARG A 267 14.18 -5.91 11.00
C ARG A 267 13.67 -4.61 11.60
N GLU A 268 13.59 -3.59 10.77
CA GLU A 268 13.01 -2.30 11.09
C GLU A 268 11.58 -2.19 10.56
N VAL A 269 10.71 -1.48 11.32
CA VAL A 269 9.30 -1.30 10.99
C VAL A 269 8.87 0.13 11.27
N LEU A 270 8.36 0.80 10.24
CA LEU A 270 7.80 2.14 10.32
C LEU A 270 6.33 2.13 9.89
N TYR A 271 5.58 3.11 10.38
CA TYR A 271 4.19 3.33 9.98
C TYR A 271 4.05 4.73 9.40
N THR A 272 3.27 4.85 8.33
CA THR A 272 2.84 6.18 7.88
C THR A 272 1.81 6.76 8.84
N SER A 273 1.65 8.08 8.85
CA SER A 273 0.43 8.69 9.36
C SER A 273 -0.77 8.13 8.56
N PRO A 274 -1.94 7.97 9.20
CA PRO A 274 -3.15 7.57 8.50
C PRO A 274 -3.56 8.59 7.43
N SER A 275 -4.19 8.09 6.37
CA SER A 275 -4.94 8.95 5.44
C SER A 275 -6.13 9.61 6.13
N GLU A 276 -6.73 10.61 5.53
CA GLU A 276 -8.12 10.93 5.82
C GLU A 276 -9.01 9.74 5.44
N THR A 277 -10.25 9.76 5.91
CA THR A 277 -11.25 8.79 5.47
C THR A 277 -11.46 8.96 3.97
N ILE A 278 -11.52 7.85 3.25
CA ILE A 278 -11.74 7.91 1.81
C ILE A 278 -13.17 8.38 1.55
N ASP A 279 -13.28 9.50 0.86
CA ASP A 279 -14.55 10.08 0.45
C ASP A 279 -15.07 9.41 -0.82
N ASN A 280 -16.40 9.29 -0.91
CA ASN A 280 -17.09 8.82 -2.09
C ASN A 280 -17.01 9.82 -3.24
N LEU A 281 -16.93 9.33 -4.46
CA LEU A 281 -17.14 10.08 -5.69
C LEU A 281 -18.39 9.50 -6.37
N ASP A 282 -19.41 10.34 -6.59
CA ASP A 282 -20.68 9.91 -7.19
C ASP A 282 -20.50 9.27 -8.56
N ASP A 283 -20.92 8.03 -8.70
CA ASP A 283 -20.89 7.25 -9.93
C ASP A 283 -22.24 7.31 -10.66
N PRO A 284 -22.25 7.34 -12.01
CA PRO A 284 -23.50 7.41 -12.74
C PRO A 284 -24.21 6.05 -12.76
N VAL A 285 -25.55 6.07 -12.56
CA VAL A 285 -26.40 4.88 -12.72
C VAL A 285 -26.23 4.29 -14.11
N GLN A 286 -25.94 3.01 -14.21
CA GLN A 286 -25.79 2.25 -15.43
C GLN A 286 -27.06 1.46 -15.76
N GLY A 287 -27.26 1.12 -17.05
CA GLY A 287 -28.39 0.32 -17.51
C GLY A 287 -29.49 1.15 -18.16
N GLU A 288 -30.62 0.53 -18.43
CA GLU A 288 -31.72 1.13 -19.20
C GLU A 288 -33.06 0.87 -18.52
N VAL A 289 -33.97 1.85 -18.66
CA VAL A 289 -35.38 1.70 -18.33
C VAL A 289 -36.16 1.33 -19.60
N THR A 290 -36.86 0.20 -19.60
CA THR A 290 -37.64 -0.25 -20.77
C THR A 290 -39.12 -0.37 -20.41
N ILE A 291 -39.99 -0.22 -21.43
CA ILE A 291 -41.43 -0.45 -21.31
C ILE A 291 -41.81 -1.66 -22.14
N VAL A 292 -42.55 -2.58 -21.55
CA VAL A 292 -43.15 -3.72 -22.24
C VAL A 292 -44.66 -3.61 -22.18
N GLY A 293 -45.31 -4.06 -23.25
CA GLY A 293 -46.77 -3.97 -23.48
C GLY A 293 -47.09 -3.18 -24.74
N GLU A 294 -48.28 -3.40 -25.27
CA GLU A 294 -48.77 -2.64 -26.44
C GLU A 294 -49.41 -1.33 -25.99
N PRO A 295 -49.09 -0.20 -26.64
CA PRO A 295 -49.71 1.08 -26.31
C PRO A 295 -51.13 1.15 -26.96
N LYS A 296 -52.04 0.46 -26.30
CA LYS A 296 -53.43 0.35 -26.72
C LYS A 296 -54.36 0.47 -25.52
N GLU A 297 -55.50 1.13 -25.69
CA GLU A 297 -56.49 1.28 -24.65
C GLU A 297 -56.90 -0.05 -24.00
N GLY A 298 -57.00 -0.10 -22.68
CA GLY A 298 -57.35 -1.30 -21.91
C GLY A 298 -56.16 -2.25 -21.68
N VAL A 299 -55.01 -2.03 -22.31
CA VAL A 299 -53.78 -2.81 -22.12
C VAL A 299 -52.98 -2.23 -20.96
N VAL A 300 -52.17 -3.06 -20.34
CA VAL A 300 -51.25 -2.71 -19.26
C VAL A 300 -49.82 -2.57 -19.80
N LEU A 301 -49.19 -1.44 -19.54
CA LEU A 301 -47.77 -1.27 -19.73
C LEU A 301 -47.03 -1.61 -18.45
N ARG A 302 -45.83 -2.18 -18.56
CA ARG A 302 -44.93 -2.47 -17.46
C ARG A 302 -43.57 -1.83 -17.73
N ALA A 303 -43.10 -1.01 -16.78
CA ALA A 303 -41.71 -0.52 -16.77
C ALA A 303 -40.77 -1.56 -16.12
N LEU A 304 -39.66 -1.80 -16.77
CA LEU A 304 -38.60 -2.67 -16.30
C LEU A 304 -37.39 -1.81 -15.95
N SER A 305 -36.85 -2.01 -14.74
CA SER A 305 -35.67 -1.33 -14.20
C SER A 305 -34.63 -2.31 -13.64
N ASN A 306 -34.78 -3.59 -13.93
CA ASN A 306 -33.95 -4.65 -13.37
C ASN A 306 -32.52 -4.74 -13.98
N SER A 307 -32.24 -3.96 -15.01
CA SER A 307 -30.89 -3.81 -15.58
C SER A 307 -30.10 -2.64 -14.95
N LEU A 308 -30.73 -1.85 -14.09
CA LEU A 308 -30.07 -0.73 -13.45
C LEU A 308 -29.08 -1.21 -12.40
N SER A 309 -27.90 -0.62 -12.41
CA SER A 309 -26.85 -0.82 -11.43
C SER A 309 -26.15 0.51 -11.17
N ASP A 310 -25.55 0.62 -10.00
CA ASP A 310 -24.81 1.78 -9.54
C ASP A 310 -23.65 1.29 -8.70
N GLU A 311 -22.44 1.80 -8.88
CA GLU A 311 -21.27 1.40 -8.11
C GLU A 311 -21.43 1.86 -6.65
N ASP A 312 -22.05 3.03 -6.45
CA ASP A 312 -22.45 3.55 -5.13
C ASP A 312 -23.54 2.71 -4.46
N GLY A 313 -24.09 1.74 -5.19
CA GLY A 313 -25.23 0.93 -4.78
C GLY A 313 -26.56 1.65 -4.97
N ILE A 314 -27.64 0.90 -4.90
CA ILE A 314 -29.02 1.43 -5.05
C ILE A 314 -29.77 1.26 -3.73
N ALA A 315 -30.04 2.36 -3.05
CA ALA A 315 -30.85 2.39 -1.82
C ALA A 315 -32.36 2.28 -2.14
N SER A 316 -32.83 2.96 -3.19
CA SER A 316 -34.23 2.90 -3.58
C SER A 316 -34.45 3.19 -5.07
N ILE A 317 -35.53 2.61 -5.61
CA ILE A 317 -36.03 2.90 -6.95
C ILE A 317 -37.50 3.28 -6.85
N SER A 318 -37.87 4.41 -7.42
CA SER A 318 -39.29 4.82 -7.57
C SER A 318 -39.62 5.02 -9.04
N ILE A 319 -40.81 4.51 -9.45
CA ILE A 319 -41.27 4.57 -10.82
C ILE A 319 -42.51 5.41 -10.90
N SER A 320 -42.52 6.36 -11.83
CA SER A 320 -43.67 7.20 -12.18
C SER A 320 -43.88 7.22 -13.69
N TRP A 321 -44.98 7.73 -14.16
CA TRP A 321 -45.35 7.72 -15.55
C TRP A 321 -45.61 9.13 -16.04
N GLU A 322 -45.18 9.40 -17.27
CA GLU A 322 -45.42 10.67 -17.95
C GLU A 322 -46.11 10.45 -19.28
N THR A 323 -46.89 11.42 -19.70
CA THR A 323 -47.64 11.41 -20.96
C THR A 323 -47.31 12.66 -21.77
N SER A 324 -47.30 12.51 -23.10
CA SER A 324 -47.08 13.61 -24.03
C SER A 324 -47.98 13.46 -25.26
N LYS A 325 -48.48 14.57 -25.80
CA LYS A 325 -49.21 14.56 -27.05
C LYS A 325 -48.37 14.89 -28.29
N ASP A 326 -47.21 15.49 -28.07
CA ASP A 326 -46.32 15.98 -29.13
C ASP A 326 -44.93 15.34 -29.09
N GLY A 327 -44.68 14.44 -28.12
CA GLY A 327 -43.41 13.81 -27.91
C GLY A 327 -42.31 14.74 -27.36
N ARG A 328 -42.65 15.99 -27.03
CA ARG A 328 -41.68 17.02 -26.55
C ARG A 328 -42.04 17.51 -25.15
N ASN A 329 -43.32 17.81 -24.94
CA ASN A 329 -43.84 18.29 -23.65
C ASN A 329 -44.42 17.15 -22.84
N TRP A 330 -43.76 16.81 -21.71
CA TRP A 330 -44.13 15.68 -20.89
C TRP A 330 -44.83 16.14 -19.58
N VAL A 331 -45.90 15.50 -19.23
CA VAL A 331 -46.71 15.79 -18.02
C VAL A 331 -46.80 14.52 -17.17
N GLY A 332 -46.46 14.63 -15.88
CA GLY A 332 -46.51 13.54 -14.94
C GLY A 332 -47.95 13.08 -14.66
N LEU A 333 -48.15 11.77 -14.60
CA LEU A 333 -49.38 11.13 -14.17
C LEU A 333 -49.36 10.95 -12.63
N ASN A 334 -49.45 12.05 -11.90
CA ASN A 334 -49.14 12.17 -10.44
C ASN A 334 -49.91 11.22 -9.53
N SER A 335 -51.02 10.61 -10.00
CA SER A 335 -51.78 9.62 -9.23
C SER A 335 -51.41 8.17 -9.54
N LEU A 336 -50.45 7.94 -10.43
CA LEU A 336 -50.09 6.61 -10.93
C LEU A 336 -48.56 6.40 -10.71
N SER A 337 -48.24 5.65 -9.64
CA SER A 337 -46.88 5.26 -9.27
C SER A 337 -46.71 3.73 -9.35
N GLY A 338 -45.44 3.30 -9.50
CA GLY A 338 -45.08 1.89 -9.59
C GLY A 338 -44.89 1.40 -11.02
N PRO A 339 -44.46 0.13 -11.17
CA PRO A 339 -44.04 -0.43 -12.44
C PRO A 339 -45.13 -0.74 -13.44
N ILE A 340 -46.42 -0.55 -13.10
CA ILE A 340 -47.56 -0.95 -13.90
C ILE A 340 -48.45 0.25 -14.19
N LEU A 341 -48.77 0.47 -15.46
CA LEU A 341 -49.71 1.50 -15.92
C LEU A 341 -50.80 0.87 -16.79
N SER A 342 -52.08 1.02 -16.35
CA SER A 342 -53.25 0.66 -17.18
C SER A 342 -53.63 1.81 -18.11
N LEU A 343 -53.67 1.56 -19.40
CA LEU A 343 -54.00 2.57 -20.41
C LEU A 343 -55.52 2.79 -20.48
N LYS A 344 -55.95 3.92 -19.93
CA LYS A 344 -57.36 4.35 -19.96
C LYS A 344 -57.67 5.21 -21.18
N GLN A 345 -58.94 5.38 -21.51
CA GLN A 345 -59.41 6.26 -22.60
C GLN A 345 -58.78 7.67 -22.57
N SER A 346 -58.53 8.20 -21.37
CA SER A 346 -57.88 9.54 -21.22
C SER A 346 -56.45 9.65 -21.76
N LEU A 347 -55.79 8.51 -21.95
CA LEU A 347 -54.41 8.43 -22.47
C LEU A 347 -54.37 8.16 -23.99
N VAL A 348 -55.51 7.90 -24.61
CA VAL A 348 -55.58 7.69 -26.09
C VAL A 348 -55.10 8.92 -26.82
N GLY A 349 -54.28 8.71 -27.86
CA GLY A 349 -53.66 9.76 -28.63
C GLY A 349 -52.43 10.41 -28.00
N SER A 350 -51.95 9.86 -26.91
CA SER A 350 -50.72 10.30 -26.23
C SER A 350 -49.61 9.26 -26.32
N GLN A 351 -48.38 9.69 -26.24
CA GLN A 351 -47.19 8.82 -25.98
C GLN A 351 -46.98 8.73 -24.46
N ILE A 352 -46.45 7.62 -24.03
CA ILE A 352 -46.16 7.32 -22.60
C ILE A 352 -44.69 7.05 -22.46
N ARG A 353 -44.08 7.54 -21.38
CA ARG A 353 -42.75 7.10 -20.91
C ARG A 353 -42.76 6.86 -19.40
N ALA A 354 -41.88 5.99 -18.95
CA ALA A 354 -41.61 5.81 -17.54
C ALA A 354 -40.47 6.74 -17.13
N ARG A 355 -40.64 7.39 -15.96
CA ARG A 355 -39.59 8.07 -15.22
C ARG A 355 -39.25 7.22 -14.01
N VAL A 356 -37.98 6.90 -13.87
CA VAL A 356 -37.43 6.12 -12.74
C VAL A 356 -36.45 7.01 -11.99
N ALA A 357 -36.77 7.30 -10.74
CA ALA A 357 -35.85 7.97 -9.84
C ALA A 357 -35.12 6.89 -9.02
N VAL A 358 -33.81 6.88 -9.11
CA VAL A 358 -32.86 6.01 -8.39
C VAL A 358 -32.20 6.85 -7.33
N VAL A 359 -32.19 6.40 -6.08
CA VAL A 359 -31.42 7.01 -5.01
C VAL A 359 -30.34 6.01 -4.61
N ASP A 360 -29.09 6.44 -4.62
CA ASP A 360 -27.94 5.63 -4.21
C ASP A 360 -27.83 5.51 -2.68
N ASN A 361 -26.80 4.79 -2.20
CA ASN A 361 -26.55 4.62 -0.76
C ASN A 361 -25.99 5.89 -0.08
N PHE A 362 -25.56 6.88 -0.86
CA PHE A 362 -25.07 8.17 -0.36
C PHE A 362 -26.13 9.27 -0.45
N GLY A 363 -27.32 8.94 -0.98
CA GLY A 363 -28.49 9.83 -1.02
C GLY A 363 -28.58 10.71 -2.26
N ILE A 364 -27.80 10.45 -3.29
CA ILE A 364 -27.88 11.16 -4.58
C ILE A 364 -29.04 10.57 -5.39
N GLU A 365 -29.90 11.45 -5.96
CA GLU A 365 -31.02 11.05 -6.80
C GLU A 365 -30.72 11.27 -8.28
N THR A 366 -30.76 10.19 -9.06
CA THR A 366 -30.65 10.20 -10.52
C THR A 366 -31.97 9.83 -11.17
N ASN A 367 -32.41 10.63 -12.15
CA ASN A 367 -33.64 10.40 -12.89
C ASN A 367 -33.36 9.84 -14.29
N LEU A 368 -33.88 8.64 -14.54
CA LEU A 368 -33.78 7.94 -15.82
C LEU A 368 -35.16 7.89 -16.49
N TYR A 369 -35.16 7.87 -17.80
CA TYR A 369 -36.38 7.84 -18.60
C TYR A 369 -36.32 6.69 -19.60
N SER A 370 -37.45 5.99 -19.75
CA SER A 370 -37.60 5.03 -20.83
C SER A 370 -37.70 5.74 -22.20
N GLN A 371 -37.50 4.99 -23.25
CA GLN A 371 -37.99 5.42 -24.56
C GLN A 371 -39.50 5.63 -24.52
N ALA A 372 -39.99 6.63 -25.25
CA ALA A 372 -41.43 6.87 -25.37
C ALA A 372 -42.08 5.74 -26.19
N THR A 373 -43.29 5.36 -25.81
CA THR A 373 -44.10 4.43 -26.61
C THR A 373 -44.54 5.09 -27.91
N ARG A 374 -45.03 4.31 -28.84
CA ARG A 374 -45.90 4.82 -29.89
C ARG A 374 -47.15 5.44 -29.27
N THR A 375 -47.90 6.22 -30.00
CA THR A 375 -49.19 6.81 -29.56
C THR A 375 -50.15 5.70 -29.12
N VAL A 376 -50.81 5.88 -28.00
CA VAL A 376 -51.80 4.95 -27.49
C VAL A 376 -52.99 4.87 -28.45
N GLU A 377 -53.20 3.69 -28.95
CA GLU A 377 -54.32 3.41 -29.91
C GLU A 377 -55.64 3.32 -29.18
N ASN A 378 -56.71 3.80 -29.81
CA ASN A 378 -58.09 3.68 -29.32
C ASN A 378 -58.67 2.29 -29.58
N VAL A 379 -59.47 1.79 -28.64
CA VAL A 379 -60.33 0.63 -28.82
C VAL A 379 -61.76 1.13 -28.89
N ASN A 380 -62.45 0.76 -30.00
CA ASN A 380 -63.83 1.17 -30.14
C ASN A 380 -64.72 0.50 -29.05
N ASN A 381 -65.24 1.30 -28.16
CA ASN A 381 -66.16 0.87 -27.11
C ASN A 381 -67.58 1.06 -27.56
N LYS A 382 -68.42 0.02 -27.41
CA LYS A 382 -69.83 0.13 -27.77
C LYS A 382 -70.52 1.09 -26.76
N PRO A 383 -71.44 1.92 -27.21
CA PRO A 383 -72.20 2.79 -26.34
C PRO A 383 -73.01 1.95 -25.33
N SER A 384 -72.99 2.34 -24.09
CA SER A 384 -73.80 1.75 -23.01
C SER A 384 -74.79 2.76 -22.48
N GLY A 385 -75.96 2.29 -22.12
CA GLY A 385 -77.01 3.14 -21.54
C GLY A 385 -78.38 2.78 -22.05
N ARG A 386 -79.42 3.43 -21.51
CA ARG A 386 -80.81 3.21 -21.88
C ARG A 386 -81.39 4.49 -22.46
N ILE A 387 -81.97 4.39 -23.67
CA ILE A 387 -82.67 5.51 -24.28
C ILE A 387 -83.99 5.62 -23.52
N VAL A 388 -84.30 6.77 -22.92
CA VAL A 388 -85.54 7.08 -22.25
C VAL A 388 -86.24 8.17 -23.05
N ILE A 389 -87.42 7.86 -23.55
CA ILE A 389 -88.32 8.83 -24.19
C ILE A 389 -89.16 9.44 -23.15
N ARG A 390 -89.17 10.76 -22.95
CA ARG A 390 -90.10 11.53 -22.08
C ARG A 390 -90.95 12.43 -22.96
N ARG A 391 -92.27 12.54 -22.53
CA ARG A 391 -93.14 13.57 -23.10
C ARG A 391 -92.67 14.95 -22.68
N VAL A 392 -92.61 15.88 -23.61
CA VAL A 392 -92.40 17.31 -23.35
C VAL A 392 -93.73 17.85 -22.89
N GLY A 393 -93.83 18.32 -21.65
CA GLY A 393 -95.01 18.95 -21.12
C GLY A 393 -95.85 18.08 -20.13
N GLN A 394 -95.24 17.62 -19.10
CA GLN A 394 -95.85 17.39 -17.76
C GLN A 394 -94.82 17.76 -16.72
#